data_397fa56598e768491010de2326308e6e
#
_entry.id   397fa56598e768491010de2326308e6e
#
_cell.length_a   1.000
_cell.length_b   1.000
_cell.length_c   1.000
_cell.angle_alpha   90.00
_cell.angle_beta   90.00
_cell.angle_gamma   90.00
#
_symmetry.space_group_name_H-M   'P 1'
#
loop_
_entity.id
_entity.type
_entity.pdbx_description
1 polymer ?
#
loop_
_entity_poly.entity_id
_entity_poly.type
_entity_poly.pdbx_seq_one_letter_code
_entity_poly.pdbx_strand_id
1 'polypeptide(L)'
;MLDIYKRRMAAAGAGLEALGLDSLIVSEPAALFYLTGEIIHPGERLTVLVFRQKEPPFWLRNRLFPLKEGMGLSMEEADGGRPADISFEDGEEGLALLSPFLPKGTTGIDKTWPSHFLLSLMALRPDLSFKNGSPLVDGLRAVKDEEEIKAMRLASAINDRAMERISRWIHPGVTEKECADRLLAIYKEEGAEEFSFPPIVSFGSHGADPHHMPDDTKLSENETVLFDIGCRKNHYCSDMTRTFFTGTPTEEQKRVHTLVREAGELAESLVRPGIPLADLDRAAREYIAKGGYGPFFTHRLGHFIGLKEHEEGEVSASSPLIAKPGMIFSIEPGVYLEGRFGVRIEDL
;
A
#
# COMPACT_ATOMS: atom_id res chain seq x y z
N MET A 1 -13.04 -18.01 -7.27
CA MET A 1 -12.34 -16.75 -7.63
C MET A 1 -13.30 -15.72 -8.24
N LEU A 2 -14.10 -16.04 -9.26
CA LEU A 2 -15.07 -15.10 -9.86
C LEU A 2 -16.05 -14.48 -8.86
N ASP A 3 -16.51 -15.25 -7.88
CA ASP A 3 -17.49 -14.78 -6.87
C ASP A 3 -16.96 -13.70 -5.92
N ILE A 4 -15.64 -13.64 -5.69
CA ILE A 4 -15.07 -12.62 -4.81
C ILE A 4 -15.12 -11.23 -5.47
N TYR A 5 -14.76 -11.16 -6.74
CA TYR A 5 -14.81 -9.90 -7.49
C TYR A 5 -16.24 -9.39 -7.67
N LYS A 6 -17.20 -10.29 -7.92
CA LYS A 6 -18.62 -9.92 -7.96
C LYS A 6 -19.11 -9.33 -6.64
N ARG A 7 -18.72 -9.93 -5.51
CA ARG A 7 -19.06 -9.41 -4.18
C ARG A 7 -18.44 -8.03 -3.92
N ARG A 8 -17.14 -7.85 -4.27
CA ARG A 8 -16.43 -6.56 -4.09
C ARG A 8 -17.07 -5.46 -4.95
N MET A 9 -17.43 -5.76 -6.20
CA MET A 9 -18.12 -4.80 -7.05
C MET A 9 -19.52 -4.48 -6.55
N ALA A 10 -20.28 -5.48 -6.11
CA ALA A 10 -21.59 -5.26 -5.52
C ALA A 10 -21.49 -4.38 -4.26
N ALA A 11 -20.49 -4.60 -3.40
CA ALA A 11 -20.22 -3.77 -2.24
C ALA A 11 -19.86 -2.33 -2.63
N ALA A 12 -19.02 -2.14 -3.67
CA ALA A 12 -18.70 -0.82 -4.18
C ALA A 12 -19.94 -0.11 -4.75
N GLY A 13 -20.77 -0.79 -5.54
CA GLY A 13 -22.02 -0.24 -6.06
C GLY A 13 -23.01 0.17 -4.95
N ALA A 14 -23.17 -0.69 -3.93
CA ALA A 14 -24.06 -0.42 -2.79
C ALA A 14 -23.57 0.76 -1.92
N GLY A 15 -22.25 1.00 -1.87
CA GLY A 15 -21.66 2.06 -1.06
C GLY A 15 -21.82 3.48 -1.64
N LEU A 16 -22.21 3.63 -2.91
CA LEU A 16 -22.36 4.95 -3.55
C LEU A 16 -23.32 5.86 -2.80
N GLU A 17 -24.48 5.36 -2.42
CA GLU A 17 -25.51 6.13 -1.73
C GLU A 17 -25.02 6.67 -0.38
N ALA A 18 -24.29 5.86 0.38
CA ALA A 18 -23.73 6.24 1.67
C ALA A 18 -22.73 7.40 1.59
N LEU A 19 -22.03 7.53 0.45
CA LEU A 19 -21.11 8.65 0.17
C LEU A 19 -21.77 9.81 -0.58
N GLY A 20 -23.07 9.71 -0.91
CA GLY A 20 -23.79 10.71 -1.68
C GLY A 20 -23.23 10.87 -3.10
N LEU A 21 -22.90 9.74 -3.74
CA LEU A 21 -22.39 9.67 -5.12
C LEU A 21 -23.46 9.09 -6.04
N ASP A 22 -23.71 9.73 -7.16
CA ASP A 22 -24.57 9.19 -8.23
C ASP A 22 -23.79 8.25 -9.15
N SER A 23 -22.48 8.49 -9.27
CA SER A 23 -21.53 7.61 -9.99
C SER A 23 -20.14 7.64 -9.34
N LEU A 24 -19.31 6.66 -9.69
CA LEU A 24 -17.91 6.58 -9.27
C LEU A 24 -17.07 6.13 -10.47
N ILE A 25 -15.99 6.82 -10.71
CA ILE A 25 -14.97 6.47 -11.70
C ILE A 25 -13.75 5.93 -10.95
N VAL A 26 -13.39 4.67 -11.19
CA VAL A 26 -12.22 4.00 -10.62
C VAL A 26 -11.18 3.80 -11.70
N SER A 27 -9.97 4.25 -11.46
CA SER A 27 -8.84 4.20 -12.41
C SER A 27 -7.55 3.66 -11.81
N GLU A 28 -7.39 3.70 -10.49
CA GLU A 28 -6.18 3.20 -9.83
C GLU A 28 -5.97 1.72 -10.12
N PRO A 29 -4.79 1.29 -10.66
CA PRO A 29 -4.56 -0.11 -11.01
C PRO A 29 -4.80 -1.10 -9.88
N ALA A 30 -4.41 -0.77 -8.65
CA ALA A 30 -4.65 -1.63 -7.49
C ALA A 30 -6.16 -1.74 -7.14
N ALA A 31 -6.92 -0.64 -7.27
CA ALA A 31 -8.37 -0.66 -7.07
C ALA A 31 -9.09 -1.44 -8.19
N LEU A 32 -8.66 -1.27 -9.44
CA LEU A 32 -9.17 -2.06 -10.57
C LEU A 32 -8.91 -3.55 -10.35
N PHE A 33 -7.68 -3.93 -9.99
CA PHE A 33 -7.34 -5.32 -9.66
C PHE A 33 -8.19 -5.86 -8.50
N TYR A 34 -8.31 -5.12 -7.41
CA TYR A 34 -9.13 -5.51 -6.26
C TYR A 34 -10.57 -5.81 -6.63
N LEU A 35 -11.16 -4.99 -7.49
CA LEU A 35 -12.56 -5.11 -7.89
C LEU A 35 -12.79 -6.17 -8.95
N THR A 36 -11.82 -6.45 -9.82
CA THR A 36 -12.06 -7.23 -11.05
C THR A 36 -11.10 -8.39 -11.28
N GLY A 37 -9.93 -8.39 -10.63
CA GLY A 37 -8.85 -9.32 -10.91
C GLY A 37 -8.04 -9.01 -12.16
N GLU A 38 -8.34 -7.92 -12.86
CA GLU A 38 -7.63 -7.50 -14.06
C GLU A 38 -6.41 -6.65 -13.71
N ILE A 39 -5.26 -7.04 -14.26
CA ILE A 39 -4.01 -6.27 -14.12
C ILE A 39 -3.90 -5.36 -15.33
N ILE A 40 -4.13 -4.09 -15.13
CA ILE A 40 -4.10 -3.08 -16.20
C ILE A 40 -3.14 -1.96 -15.81
N HIS A 41 -2.19 -1.67 -16.69
CA HIS A 41 -1.27 -0.53 -16.58
C HIS A 41 -1.47 0.38 -17.81
N PRO A 42 -2.45 1.27 -17.78
CA PRO A 42 -2.88 2.02 -18.97
C PRO A 42 -1.90 3.10 -19.41
N GLY A 43 -0.88 3.43 -18.61
CA GLY A 43 0.01 4.56 -18.88
C GLY A 43 -0.78 5.88 -18.92
N GLU A 44 -0.63 6.62 -19.99
CA GLU A 44 -1.36 7.90 -20.22
C GLU A 44 -2.78 7.72 -20.74
N ARG A 45 -3.21 6.48 -21.06
CA ARG A 45 -4.51 6.24 -21.71
C ARG A 45 -5.63 6.08 -20.71
N LEU A 46 -6.79 6.62 -21.06
CA LEU A 46 -7.99 6.50 -20.25
C LEU A 46 -8.43 5.03 -20.17
N THR A 47 -8.46 4.50 -18.96
CA THR A 47 -9.03 3.18 -18.64
C THR A 47 -9.67 3.26 -17.27
N VAL A 48 -10.97 3.05 -17.20
CA VAL A 48 -11.76 3.22 -15.99
C VAL A 48 -12.84 2.15 -15.85
N LEU A 49 -13.15 1.81 -14.62
CA LEU A 49 -14.34 1.06 -14.24
C LEU A 49 -15.34 2.07 -13.63
N VAL A 50 -16.54 2.12 -14.17
CA VAL A 50 -17.56 3.10 -13.80
C VAL A 50 -18.71 2.43 -13.08
N PHE A 51 -19.02 2.92 -11.90
CA PHE A 51 -20.20 2.55 -11.11
C PHE A 51 -21.25 3.63 -11.19
N ARG A 52 -22.53 3.21 -11.19
CA ARG A 52 -23.72 4.08 -11.12
C ARG A 52 -24.70 3.46 -10.14
N GLN A 53 -25.46 4.31 -9.45
CA GLN A 53 -26.47 3.81 -8.52
C GLN A 53 -27.46 2.87 -9.23
N LYS A 54 -27.70 1.70 -8.61
CA LYS A 54 -28.71 0.71 -9.08
C LYS A 54 -28.49 0.16 -10.50
N GLU A 55 -27.31 0.37 -11.03
CA GLU A 55 -26.93 -0.14 -12.36
C GLU A 55 -25.65 -0.97 -12.25
N PRO A 56 -25.45 -1.99 -13.11
CA PRO A 56 -24.21 -2.72 -13.14
C PRO A 56 -23.05 -1.79 -13.56
N PRO A 57 -21.84 -2.01 -13.03
CA PRO A 57 -20.66 -1.29 -13.47
C PRO A 57 -20.30 -1.63 -14.92
N PHE A 58 -19.56 -0.74 -15.59
CA PHE A 58 -19.07 -0.97 -16.94
C PHE A 58 -17.64 -0.47 -17.09
N TRP A 59 -16.90 -1.06 -18.02
CA TRP A 59 -15.60 -0.59 -18.44
C TRP A 59 -15.67 0.48 -19.52
N LEU A 60 -14.83 1.50 -19.41
CA LEU A 60 -14.39 2.32 -20.54
C LEU A 60 -12.88 2.18 -20.64
N ARG A 61 -12.38 1.69 -21.77
CA ARG A 61 -10.96 1.38 -21.96
C ARG A 61 -10.48 1.52 -23.38
N ASN A 62 -9.20 1.83 -23.53
CA ASN A 62 -8.58 1.72 -24.85
C ASN A 62 -8.43 0.23 -25.24
N ARG A 63 -8.66 -0.10 -26.51
CA ARG A 63 -8.57 -1.47 -27.07
C ARG A 63 -7.22 -2.13 -26.92
N LEU A 64 -6.16 -1.35 -26.68
CA LEU A 64 -4.83 -1.87 -26.38
C LEU A 64 -4.77 -2.66 -25.05
N PHE A 65 -5.76 -2.50 -24.18
CA PHE A 65 -5.85 -3.20 -22.90
C PHE A 65 -7.04 -4.18 -22.91
N PRO A 66 -6.92 -5.34 -23.59
CA PRO A 66 -8.00 -6.32 -23.64
C PRO A 66 -8.20 -6.94 -22.24
N LEU A 67 -9.45 -7.13 -21.85
CA LEU A 67 -9.80 -7.91 -20.66
C LEU A 67 -9.49 -9.38 -20.92
N LYS A 68 -9.04 -10.12 -19.91
CA LYS A 68 -8.74 -11.55 -20.05
C LYS A 68 -10.03 -12.34 -20.12
N GLU A 69 -10.11 -13.29 -21.08
CA GLU A 69 -11.25 -14.22 -21.16
C GLU A 69 -11.40 -14.99 -19.85
N GLY A 70 -12.61 -14.95 -19.26
CA GLY A 70 -12.96 -15.65 -18.02
C GLY A 70 -12.57 -14.97 -16.72
N MET A 71 -11.82 -13.87 -16.76
CA MET A 71 -11.53 -13.01 -15.60
C MET A 71 -12.28 -11.69 -15.70
N GLY A 72 -12.54 -11.20 -16.91
CA GLY A 72 -13.41 -10.07 -17.12
C GLY A 72 -14.83 -10.41 -16.67
N LEU A 73 -15.53 -9.40 -16.21
CA LEU A 73 -16.97 -9.48 -16.08
C LEU A 73 -17.54 -9.80 -17.47
N SER A 74 -17.72 -11.07 -17.80
CA SER A 74 -18.72 -11.45 -18.78
C SER A 74 -20.07 -11.09 -18.16
N MET A 75 -20.35 -9.80 -18.17
CA MET A 75 -21.65 -9.29 -17.82
C MET A 75 -22.51 -9.66 -19.00
N GLU A 76 -23.30 -10.70 -18.84
CA GLU A 76 -24.47 -10.92 -19.68
C GLU A 76 -25.13 -9.57 -19.85
N GLU A 77 -25.46 -9.21 -21.09
CA GLU A 77 -26.00 -7.92 -21.48
C GLU A 77 -26.99 -7.43 -20.41
N ALA A 78 -26.61 -6.33 -19.74
CA ALA A 78 -27.47 -5.75 -18.73
C ALA A 78 -28.80 -5.46 -19.40
N ASP A 79 -29.88 -6.02 -18.84
CA ASP A 79 -31.24 -5.85 -19.33
C ASP A 79 -31.50 -4.37 -19.63
N GLY A 80 -31.60 -4.00 -20.91
CA GLY A 80 -31.77 -2.61 -21.35
C GLY A 80 -30.72 -2.08 -22.34
N GLY A 81 -29.85 -2.93 -22.91
CA GLY A 81 -28.97 -2.55 -24.04
C GLY A 81 -27.83 -1.57 -23.70
N ARG A 82 -27.43 -1.47 -22.42
CA ARG A 82 -26.29 -0.66 -21.98
C ARG A 82 -25.01 -1.47 -22.03
N PRO A 83 -23.91 -0.93 -22.63
CA PRO A 83 -22.69 -1.70 -22.81
C PRO A 83 -22.02 -1.98 -21.47
N ALA A 84 -21.64 -3.25 -21.22
CA ALA A 84 -20.79 -3.66 -20.11
C ALA A 84 -19.32 -3.26 -20.33
N ASP A 85 -18.92 -3.05 -21.59
CA ASP A 85 -17.57 -2.68 -22.01
C ASP A 85 -17.64 -1.72 -23.18
N ILE A 86 -17.20 -0.47 -22.96
CA ILE A 86 -17.03 0.55 -23.99
C ILE A 86 -15.55 0.61 -24.32
N SER A 87 -15.19 0.20 -25.52
CA SER A 87 -13.79 0.26 -25.97
C SER A 87 -13.62 1.30 -27.08
N PHE A 88 -12.46 1.97 -27.11
CA PHE A 88 -12.10 2.98 -28.08
C PHE A 88 -10.66 2.79 -28.56
N GLU A 89 -10.32 3.41 -29.69
CA GLU A 89 -8.97 3.37 -30.30
C GLU A 89 -8.21 4.68 -30.03
N ASP A 90 -6.88 4.64 -30.24
CA ASP A 90 -6.07 5.87 -30.19
C ASP A 90 -6.59 6.86 -31.27
N GLY A 91 -6.77 8.12 -30.86
CA GLY A 91 -7.38 9.16 -31.70
C GLY A 91 -8.87 9.38 -31.47
N GLU A 92 -9.55 8.51 -30.73
CA GLU A 92 -10.92 8.75 -30.28
C GLU A 92 -10.95 9.43 -28.90
N GLU A 93 -11.94 10.29 -28.69
CA GLU A 93 -12.12 11.03 -27.43
C GLU A 93 -12.85 10.19 -26.39
N GLY A 94 -12.11 9.38 -25.62
CA GLY A 94 -12.68 8.45 -24.63
C GLY A 94 -13.60 9.13 -23.60
N LEU A 95 -13.30 10.36 -23.17
CA LEU A 95 -14.19 11.11 -22.26
C LEU A 95 -15.51 11.53 -22.91
N ALA A 96 -15.50 11.84 -24.20
CA ALA A 96 -16.73 12.12 -24.93
C ALA A 96 -17.62 10.86 -25.02
N LEU A 97 -17.01 9.68 -25.15
CA LEU A 97 -17.72 8.40 -25.11
C LEU A 97 -18.25 8.08 -23.70
N LEU A 98 -17.50 8.43 -22.64
CA LEU A 98 -17.92 8.24 -21.24
C LEU A 98 -19.09 9.14 -20.84
N SER A 99 -19.01 10.40 -21.23
CA SER A 99 -19.86 11.50 -20.77
C SER A 99 -21.38 11.20 -20.79
N PRO A 100 -21.97 10.58 -21.84
CA PRO A 100 -23.40 10.27 -21.87
C PRO A 100 -23.88 9.26 -20.84
N PHE A 101 -22.97 8.43 -20.30
CA PHE A 101 -23.32 7.38 -19.33
C PHE A 101 -23.28 7.86 -17.88
N LEU A 102 -22.73 9.05 -17.61
CA LEU A 102 -22.69 9.62 -16.28
C LEU A 102 -24.03 10.31 -15.94
N PRO A 103 -24.73 9.88 -14.89
CA PRO A 103 -25.96 10.54 -14.43
C PRO A 103 -25.67 11.96 -13.97
N LYS A 104 -26.68 12.83 -14.00
CA LYS A 104 -26.59 14.16 -13.37
C LYS A 104 -26.41 13.98 -11.87
N GLY A 105 -25.60 14.86 -11.26
CA GLY A 105 -25.35 14.87 -9.82
C GLY A 105 -23.88 14.81 -9.49
N THR A 106 -23.53 14.02 -8.45
CA THR A 106 -22.17 13.97 -7.92
C THR A 106 -21.44 12.72 -8.41
N THR A 107 -20.34 12.93 -9.13
CA THR A 107 -19.44 11.86 -9.57
C THR A 107 -18.23 11.77 -8.62
N GLY A 108 -18.03 10.61 -8.04
CA GLY A 108 -16.81 10.26 -7.31
C GLY A 108 -15.66 10.06 -8.29
N ILE A 109 -14.51 10.65 -7.99
CA ILE A 109 -13.29 10.51 -8.78
C ILE A 109 -12.21 9.85 -7.92
N ASP A 110 -11.48 8.94 -8.52
CA ASP A 110 -10.31 8.33 -7.93
C ASP A 110 -9.23 9.39 -7.63
N LYS A 111 -8.67 9.38 -6.42
CA LYS A 111 -7.65 10.35 -5.98
C LYS A 111 -6.38 10.37 -6.82
N THR A 112 -6.11 9.30 -7.55
CA THR A 112 -4.93 9.17 -8.44
C THR A 112 -5.23 9.46 -9.91
N TRP A 113 -6.49 9.77 -10.25
CA TRP A 113 -6.87 10.02 -11.63
C TRP A 113 -6.15 11.26 -12.17
N PRO A 114 -5.48 11.18 -13.34
CA PRO A 114 -4.75 12.32 -13.87
C PRO A 114 -5.65 13.55 -14.03
N SER A 115 -5.21 14.70 -13.53
CA SER A 115 -6.01 15.92 -13.45
C SER A 115 -6.50 16.41 -14.81
N HIS A 116 -5.77 16.14 -15.90
CA HIS A 116 -6.20 16.53 -17.25
C HIS A 116 -7.49 15.83 -17.67
N PHE A 117 -7.71 14.57 -17.28
CA PHE A 117 -8.99 13.88 -17.54
C PHE A 117 -10.13 14.52 -16.74
N LEU A 118 -9.90 14.85 -15.47
CA LEU A 118 -10.92 15.52 -14.65
C LEU A 118 -11.28 16.89 -15.23
N LEU A 119 -10.30 17.71 -15.58
CA LEU A 119 -10.53 19.04 -16.14
C LEU A 119 -11.30 18.97 -17.48
N SER A 120 -10.95 18.01 -18.33
CA SER A 120 -11.67 17.78 -19.60
C SER A 120 -13.11 17.32 -19.36
N LEU A 121 -13.32 16.41 -18.38
CA LEU A 121 -14.68 15.97 -18.03
C LEU A 121 -15.52 17.09 -17.43
N MET A 122 -14.94 17.96 -16.60
CA MET A 122 -15.61 19.15 -16.07
C MET A 122 -16.05 20.11 -17.18
N ALA A 123 -15.23 20.27 -18.21
CA ALA A 123 -15.57 21.10 -19.37
C ALA A 123 -16.71 20.49 -20.23
N LEU A 124 -16.69 19.15 -20.39
CA LEU A 124 -17.73 18.42 -21.14
C LEU A 124 -19.06 18.35 -20.37
N ARG A 125 -19.01 18.28 -19.04
CA ARG A 125 -20.17 18.06 -18.19
C ARG A 125 -20.21 19.08 -17.03
N PRO A 126 -20.50 20.37 -17.36
CA PRO A 126 -20.62 21.43 -16.35
C PRO A 126 -21.83 21.25 -15.41
N ASP A 127 -22.71 20.29 -15.71
CA ASP A 127 -23.86 19.89 -14.90
C ASP A 127 -23.51 18.88 -13.80
N LEU A 128 -22.26 18.36 -13.75
CA LEU A 128 -21.80 17.44 -12.71
C LEU A 128 -21.06 18.18 -11.60
N SER A 129 -21.18 17.67 -10.38
CA SER A 129 -20.28 17.97 -9.27
C SER A 129 -19.33 16.80 -9.05
N PHE A 130 -18.14 17.09 -8.51
CA PHE A 130 -17.10 16.08 -8.32
C PHE A 130 -16.65 16.02 -6.86
N LYS A 131 -16.39 14.80 -6.37
CA LYS A 131 -15.84 14.53 -5.04
C LYS A 131 -14.76 13.46 -5.13
N ASN A 132 -13.89 13.40 -4.11
CA ASN A 132 -13.01 12.24 -3.93
C ASN A 132 -13.88 11.00 -3.65
N GLY A 133 -13.85 10.02 -4.57
CA GLY A 133 -14.60 8.77 -4.49
C GLY A 133 -13.77 7.60 -3.94
N SER A 134 -12.45 7.76 -3.82
CA SER A 134 -11.54 6.71 -3.37
C SER A 134 -11.90 6.11 -2.02
N PRO A 135 -12.41 6.88 -1.00
CA PRO A 135 -12.73 6.30 0.31
C PRO A 135 -13.67 5.10 0.26
N LEU A 136 -14.46 4.95 -0.81
CA LEU A 136 -15.34 3.79 -0.98
C LEU A 136 -14.52 2.51 -1.19
N VAL A 137 -13.65 2.49 -2.20
CA VAL A 137 -12.82 1.31 -2.51
C VAL A 137 -11.70 1.13 -1.48
N ASP A 138 -11.10 2.22 -1.02
CA ASP A 138 -10.09 2.19 0.04
C ASP A 138 -10.65 1.57 1.34
N GLY A 139 -11.88 1.91 1.70
CA GLY A 139 -12.54 1.32 2.88
C GLY A 139 -12.82 -0.18 2.75
N LEU A 140 -13.12 -0.67 1.54
CA LEU A 140 -13.26 -2.10 1.27
C LEU A 140 -11.91 -2.81 1.37
N ARG A 141 -10.83 -2.22 0.82
CA ARG A 141 -9.46 -2.76 0.86
C ARG A 141 -8.86 -2.75 2.27
N ALA A 142 -9.28 -1.82 3.12
CA ALA A 142 -8.77 -1.71 4.49
C ALA A 142 -9.03 -2.97 5.33
N VAL A 143 -10.10 -3.71 5.04
CA VAL A 143 -10.47 -4.95 5.74
C VAL A 143 -10.27 -6.12 4.80
N LYS A 144 -9.17 -6.86 5.00
CA LYS A 144 -8.77 -7.99 4.16
C LYS A 144 -9.66 -9.21 4.37
N ASP A 145 -10.04 -9.84 3.29
CA ASP A 145 -10.70 -11.15 3.33
C ASP A 145 -9.68 -12.30 3.54
N GLU A 146 -10.18 -13.52 3.67
CA GLU A 146 -9.32 -14.69 3.96
C GLU A 146 -8.28 -14.96 2.86
N GLU A 147 -8.62 -14.74 1.59
CA GLU A 147 -7.69 -14.96 0.47
C GLU A 147 -6.60 -13.89 0.42
N GLU A 148 -6.95 -12.64 0.72
CA GLU A 148 -6.00 -11.54 0.87
C GLU A 148 -5.03 -11.81 2.03
N ILE A 149 -5.55 -12.22 3.19
CA ILE A 149 -4.74 -12.58 4.38
C ILE A 149 -3.78 -13.74 4.05
N LYS A 150 -4.23 -14.77 3.32
CA LYS A 150 -3.35 -15.87 2.89
C LYS A 150 -2.22 -15.38 1.99
N ALA A 151 -2.53 -14.49 1.02
CA ALA A 151 -1.51 -13.94 0.13
C ALA A 151 -0.48 -13.09 0.90
N MET A 152 -0.93 -12.25 1.82
CA MET A 152 -0.05 -11.44 2.66
C MET A 152 0.82 -12.28 3.59
N ARG A 153 0.26 -13.31 4.23
CA ARG A 153 1.04 -14.27 5.04
C ARG A 153 2.12 -14.98 4.23
N LEU A 154 1.81 -15.31 2.96
CA LEU A 154 2.81 -15.92 2.08
C LEU A 154 3.93 -14.93 1.73
N ALA A 155 3.59 -13.67 1.42
CA ALA A 155 4.56 -12.62 1.16
C ALA A 155 5.44 -12.37 2.40
N SER A 156 4.85 -12.25 3.60
CA SER A 156 5.58 -12.07 4.86
C SER A 156 6.51 -13.24 5.17
N ALA A 157 6.06 -14.50 4.97
CA ALA A 157 6.91 -15.67 5.17
C ALA A 157 8.11 -15.73 4.20
N ILE A 158 7.96 -15.21 2.97
CA ILE A 158 9.09 -15.05 2.03
C ILE A 158 10.02 -13.95 2.56
N ASN A 159 9.47 -12.85 3.03
CA ASN A 159 10.24 -11.73 3.58
C ASN A 159 11.05 -12.13 4.82
N ASP A 160 10.47 -12.92 5.74
CA ASP A 160 11.18 -13.48 6.92
C ASP A 160 12.42 -14.27 6.50
N ARG A 161 12.26 -15.19 5.52
CA ARG A 161 13.39 -15.99 5.04
C ARG A 161 14.43 -15.14 4.31
N ALA A 162 13.98 -14.12 3.59
CA ALA A 162 14.90 -13.19 2.92
C ALA A 162 15.70 -12.38 3.93
N MET A 163 15.07 -11.87 4.99
CA MET A 163 15.73 -11.15 6.08
C MET A 163 16.76 -12.04 6.78
N GLU A 164 16.41 -13.30 7.10
CA GLU A 164 17.34 -14.25 7.70
C GLU A 164 18.56 -14.52 6.80
N ARG A 165 18.34 -14.68 5.50
CA ARG A 165 19.40 -14.96 4.52
C ARG A 165 20.30 -13.75 4.29
N ILE A 166 19.76 -12.56 4.16
CA ILE A 166 20.55 -11.36 3.93
C ILE A 166 21.35 -10.99 5.18
N SER A 167 20.78 -11.11 6.40
CA SER A 167 21.47 -10.83 7.63
C SER A 167 22.69 -11.73 7.88
N ARG A 168 22.69 -12.96 7.35
CA ARG A 168 23.82 -13.87 7.41
C ARG A 168 24.86 -13.63 6.30
N TRP A 169 24.45 -12.97 5.23
CA TRP A 169 25.32 -12.73 4.06
C TRP A 169 26.16 -11.46 4.23
N ILE A 170 25.65 -10.45 4.96
CA ILE A 170 26.37 -9.19 5.16
C ILE A 170 27.71 -9.38 5.85
N HIS A 171 28.72 -8.62 5.41
CA HIS A 171 30.06 -8.62 5.99
C HIS A 171 30.74 -7.27 5.78
N PRO A 172 31.76 -6.90 6.58
CA PRO A 172 32.53 -5.69 6.36
C PRO A 172 33.07 -5.60 4.93
N GLY A 173 32.95 -4.40 4.35
CA GLY A 173 33.39 -4.10 2.98
C GLY A 173 32.32 -4.23 1.89
N VAL A 174 31.18 -4.88 2.17
CA VAL A 174 30.02 -4.89 1.24
C VAL A 174 29.37 -3.51 1.19
N THR A 175 28.85 -3.12 0.03
CA THR A 175 28.11 -1.86 -0.13
C THR A 175 26.62 -2.04 0.10
N GLU A 176 25.91 -0.94 0.40
CA GLU A 176 24.45 -0.92 0.53
C GLU A 176 23.78 -1.40 -0.77
N LYS A 177 24.27 -0.96 -1.95
CA LYS A 177 23.79 -1.43 -3.26
C LYS A 177 24.00 -2.92 -3.49
N GLU A 178 25.17 -3.46 -3.13
CA GLU A 178 25.42 -4.91 -3.23
C GLU A 178 24.46 -5.70 -2.34
N CYS A 179 24.08 -5.17 -1.17
CA CYS A 179 23.06 -5.77 -0.32
C CYS A 179 21.68 -5.76 -0.99
N ALA A 180 21.28 -4.64 -1.62
CA ALA A 180 20.01 -4.55 -2.35
C ALA A 180 19.97 -5.52 -3.54
N ASP A 181 21.05 -5.62 -4.32
CA ASP A 181 21.16 -6.57 -5.44
C ASP A 181 21.09 -8.04 -4.94
N ARG A 182 21.79 -8.34 -3.84
CA ARG A 182 21.75 -9.68 -3.24
C ARG A 182 20.35 -10.01 -2.71
N LEU A 183 19.66 -9.05 -2.11
CA LEU A 183 18.29 -9.21 -1.64
C LEU A 183 17.33 -9.53 -2.79
N LEU A 184 17.46 -8.85 -3.93
CA LEU A 184 16.65 -9.15 -5.12
C LEU A 184 16.87 -10.60 -5.60
N ALA A 185 18.11 -11.08 -5.59
CA ALA A 185 18.43 -12.47 -5.92
C ALA A 185 17.78 -13.45 -4.93
N ILE A 186 17.87 -13.14 -3.62
CA ILE A 186 17.24 -13.95 -2.56
C ILE A 186 15.73 -14.02 -2.77
N TYR A 187 15.04 -12.90 -3.02
CA TYR A 187 13.61 -12.88 -3.27
C TYR A 187 13.20 -13.75 -4.45
N LYS A 188 13.96 -13.71 -5.55
CA LYS A 188 13.71 -14.58 -6.71
C LYS A 188 13.86 -16.07 -6.36
N GLU A 189 14.89 -16.41 -5.58
CA GLU A 189 15.13 -17.78 -5.11
C GLU A 189 14.00 -18.27 -4.15
N GLU A 190 13.45 -17.37 -3.32
CA GLU A 190 12.32 -17.66 -2.41
C GLU A 190 10.95 -17.60 -3.11
N GLY A 191 10.90 -17.22 -4.38
CA GLY A 191 9.71 -17.22 -5.21
C GLY A 191 8.82 -15.98 -5.08
N ALA A 192 9.39 -14.85 -4.64
CA ALA A 192 8.73 -13.54 -4.74
C ALA A 192 8.62 -13.10 -6.20
N GLU A 193 7.69 -12.21 -6.48
CA GLU A 193 7.47 -11.63 -7.80
C GLU A 193 8.43 -10.45 -8.04
N GLU A 194 8.49 -9.54 -7.08
CA GLU A 194 9.31 -8.32 -7.11
C GLU A 194 9.45 -7.73 -5.70
N PHE A 195 10.17 -6.65 -5.57
CA PHE A 195 10.09 -5.81 -4.38
C PHE A 195 8.69 -5.18 -4.24
N SER A 196 8.20 -5.02 -3.01
CA SER A 196 6.99 -4.20 -2.73
C SER A 196 7.28 -2.71 -2.89
N PHE A 197 8.50 -2.30 -2.52
CA PHE A 197 9.07 -0.94 -2.65
C PHE A 197 10.59 -1.04 -2.83
N PRO A 198 11.28 0.03 -3.28
CA PRO A 198 12.74 0.06 -3.31
C PRO A 198 13.32 -0.17 -1.90
N PRO A 199 14.16 -1.21 -1.69
CA PRO A 199 14.62 -1.54 -0.35
C PRO A 199 15.48 -0.41 0.24
N ILE A 200 15.31 -0.17 1.54
CA ILE A 200 16.21 0.69 2.31
C ILE A 200 17.29 -0.19 2.93
N VAL A 201 18.53 0.10 2.62
CA VAL A 201 19.70 -0.52 3.25
C VAL A 201 20.59 0.61 3.71
N SER A 202 20.79 0.73 5.01
CA SER A 202 21.49 1.86 5.60
C SER A 202 22.55 1.41 6.58
N PHE A 203 23.78 1.91 6.41
CA PHE A 203 24.90 1.64 7.28
C PHE A 203 25.26 2.86 8.14
N GLY A 204 25.50 2.66 9.42
CA GLY A 204 25.92 3.66 10.36
C GLY A 204 25.00 4.88 10.40
N SER A 205 25.54 6.04 10.05
CA SER A 205 24.82 7.32 10.08
C SER A 205 23.70 7.41 9.04
N HIS A 206 23.73 6.63 7.96
CA HIS A 206 22.66 6.60 6.97
C HIS A 206 21.36 6.08 7.58
N GLY A 207 21.41 5.20 8.58
CA GLY A 207 20.22 4.76 9.29
C GLY A 207 19.46 5.87 10.02
N ALA A 208 20.07 7.07 10.18
CA ALA A 208 19.39 8.23 10.74
C ALA A 208 18.45 8.93 9.74
N ASP A 209 18.54 8.61 8.44
CA ASP A 209 17.59 9.03 7.40
C ASP A 209 16.58 7.90 7.15
N PRO A 210 15.29 8.04 7.54
CA PRO A 210 14.27 7.00 7.38
C PRO A 210 14.02 6.59 5.91
N HIS A 211 14.39 7.44 4.95
CA HIS A 211 14.16 7.23 3.51
C HIS A 211 15.47 7.10 2.71
N HIS A 212 16.57 6.77 3.38
CA HIS A 212 17.87 6.61 2.72
C HIS A 212 17.80 5.60 1.57
N MET A 213 18.33 6.01 0.41
CA MET A 213 18.45 5.11 -0.75
C MET A 213 19.84 4.47 -0.77
N PRO A 214 19.94 3.14 -0.97
CA PRO A 214 21.22 2.44 -0.98
C PRO A 214 22.23 3.05 -1.93
N ASP A 215 23.46 3.31 -1.46
CA ASP A 215 24.56 3.85 -2.24
C ASP A 215 25.84 2.98 -2.18
N ASP A 216 26.98 3.53 -2.57
CA ASP A 216 28.27 2.81 -2.59
C ASP A 216 29.00 2.84 -1.22
N THR A 217 28.31 3.25 -0.15
CA THR A 217 28.85 3.24 1.22
C THR A 217 29.11 1.80 1.65
N LYS A 218 30.32 1.57 2.17
CA LYS A 218 30.78 0.25 2.60
C LYS A 218 30.52 0.03 4.07
N LEU A 219 30.02 -1.14 4.40
CA LEU A 219 29.85 -1.59 5.76
C LEU A 219 31.20 -1.69 6.49
N SER A 220 31.29 -1.05 7.64
CA SER A 220 32.45 -1.11 8.53
C SER A 220 32.24 -2.13 9.66
N GLU A 221 33.29 -2.42 10.42
CA GLU A 221 33.17 -3.17 11.67
C GLU A 221 32.50 -2.30 12.76
N ASN A 222 31.73 -2.95 13.66
CA ASN A 222 31.03 -2.31 14.78
C ASN A 222 30.02 -1.22 14.37
N GLU A 223 29.35 -1.40 13.25
CA GLU A 223 28.41 -0.45 12.67
C GLU A 223 26.97 -0.91 12.80
N THR A 224 26.04 0.04 12.81
CA THR A 224 24.60 -0.22 12.72
C THR A 224 24.21 -0.52 11.29
N VAL A 225 23.39 -1.54 11.10
CA VAL A 225 22.83 -1.94 9.80
C VAL A 225 21.31 -1.97 9.91
N LEU A 226 20.64 -1.14 9.12
CA LEU A 226 19.19 -1.12 9.02
C LEU A 226 18.79 -1.66 7.65
N PHE A 227 17.94 -2.66 7.65
CA PHE A 227 17.23 -3.16 6.47
C PHE A 227 15.74 -2.88 6.65
N ASP A 228 15.15 -2.19 5.67
CA ASP A 228 13.72 -2.07 5.51
C ASP A 228 13.38 -2.64 4.14
N ILE A 229 12.68 -3.77 4.15
CA ILE A 229 12.53 -4.64 2.99
C ILE A 229 11.13 -5.21 2.89
N GLY A 230 10.67 -5.35 1.67
CA GLY A 230 9.40 -5.98 1.39
C GLY A 230 9.36 -6.63 0.02
N CYS A 231 8.57 -7.68 -0.12
CA CYS A 231 8.36 -8.34 -1.38
C CYS A 231 6.88 -8.45 -1.73
N ARG A 232 6.62 -8.65 -3.01
CA ARG A 232 5.29 -8.90 -3.56
C ARG A 232 5.10 -10.38 -3.87
N LYS A 233 3.98 -10.93 -3.42
CA LYS A 233 3.57 -12.29 -3.77
C LYS A 233 2.06 -12.37 -3.95
N ASN A 234 1.61 -12.97 -5.06
CA ASN A 234 0.21 -12.99 -5.48
C ASN A 234 -0.39 -11.57 -5.44
N HIS A 235 0.39 -10.58 -5.90
CA HIS A 235 0.08 -9.15 -5.94
C HIS A 235 0.04 -8.44 -4.57
N TYR A 236 0.14 -9.14 -3.45
CA TYR A 236 0.13 -8.56 -2.10
C TYR A 236 1.54 -8.30 -1.59
N CYS A 237 1.69 -7.17 -0.90
CA CYS A 237 2.93 -6.70 -0.33
C CYS A 237 3.19 -7.31 1.04
N SER A 238 4.47 -7.50 1.37
CA SER A 238 4.98 -7.59 2.72
C SER A 238 5.85 -6.39 3.02
N ASP A 239 6.09 -6.14 4.31
CA ASP A 239 6.91 -5.07 4.84
C ASP A 239 7.57 -5.52 6.14
N MET A 240 8.84 -5.14 6.36
CA MET A 240 9.59 -5.46 7.55
C MET A 240 10.85 -4.62 7.66
N THR A 241 11.05 -4.00 8.81
CA THR A 241 12.34 -3.38 9.16
C THR A 241 13.04 -4.13 10.27
N ARG A 242 14.35 -4.34 10.12
CA ARG A 242 15.24 -4.85 11.18
C ARG A 242 16.51 -4.02 11.24
N THR A 243 16.96 -3.79 12.48
CA THR A 243 18.25 -3.14 12.75
C THR A 243 19.20 -4.12 13.43
N PHE A 244 20.39 -4.26 12.88
CA PHE A 244 21.45 -5.15 13.36
C PHE A 244 22.71 -4.37 13.73
N PHE A 245 23.69 -5.06 14.31
CA PHE A 245 25.02 -4.51 14.60
C PHE A 245 26.09 -5.48 14.10
N THR A 246 27.08 -4.95 13.36
CA THR A 246 28.28 -5.70 13.03
C THR A 246 29.28 -5.56 14.18
N GLY A 247 29.56 -6.66 14.88
CA GLY A 247 30.45 -6.63 16.05
C GLY A 247 29.79 -6.15 17.35
N THR A 248 30.46 -5.31 18.14
CA THR A 248 30.02 -4.93 19.50
C THR A 248 29.33 -3.55 19.47
N PRO A 249 28.00 -3.48 19.69
CA PRO A 249 27.31 -2.20 19.77
C PRO A 249 27.68 -1.42 21.03
N THR A 250 27.68 -0.09 20.94
CA THR A 250 27.84 0.80 22.10
C THR A 250 26.66 0.67 23.07
N GLU A 251 26.82 1.12 24.30
CA GLU A 251 25.75 1.08 25.30
C GLU A 251 24.53 1.96 24.88
N GLU A 252 24.77 3.04 24.15
CA GLU A 252 23.67 3.86 23.61
C GLU A 252 22.93 3.14 22.48
N GLN A 253 23.62 2.51 21.55
CA GLN A 253 23.00 1.71 20.49
C GLN A 253 22.14 0.58 21.07
N LYS A 254 22.66 -0.16 22.06
CA LYS A 254 21.88 -1.19 22.77
C LYS A 254 20.63 -0.61 23.43
N ARG A 255 20.79 0.53 24.13
CA ARG A 255 19.67 1.19 24.82
C ARG A 255 18.60 1.63 23.84
N VAL A 256 18.98 2.29 22.72
CA VAL A 256 18.04 2.76 21.72
C VAL A 256 17.34 1.58 21.01
N HIS A 257 18.10 0.54 20.64
CA HIS A 257 17.53 -0.66 20.03
C HIS A 257 16.51 -1.35 20.95
N THR A 258 16.87 -1.53 22.23
CA THR A 258 15.96 -2.11 23.21
C THR A 258 14.71 -1.27 23.39
N LEU A 259 14.87 0.06 23.47
CA LEU A 259 13.75 1.00 23.63
C LEU A 259 12.78 0.95 22.45
N VAL A 260 13.29 0.92 21.20
CA VAL A 260 12.48 0.83 19.98
C VAL A 260 11.74 -0.51 19.92
N ARG A 261 12.45 -1.62 20.18
CA ARG A 261 11.85 -2.95 20.23
C ARG A 261 10.71 -3.03 21.25
N GLU A 262 10.97 -2.60 22.49
CA GLU A 262 9.96 -2.66 23.56
C GLU A 262 8.78 -1.73 23.30
N ALA A 263 8.99 -0.59 22.60
CA ALA A 263 7.91 0.28 22.18
C ALA A 263 7.00 -0.39 21.12
N GLY A 264 7.60 -1.13 20.18
CA GLY A 264 6.85 -1.94 19.20
C GLY A 264 6.07 -3.05 19.88
N GLU A 265 6.74 -3.90 20.67
CA GLU A 265 6.12 -4.99 21.44
C GLU A 265 4.95 -4.49 22.32
N LEU A 266 5.10 -3.30 22.94
CA LEU A 266 4.02 -2.69 23.72
C LEU A 266 2.82 -2.34 22.83
N ALA A 267 3.03 -1.67 21.70
CA ALA A 267 1.96 -1.30 20.80
C ALA A 267 1.25 -2.55 20.23
N GLU A 268 1.99 -3.56 19.78
CA GLU A 268 1.46 -4.84 19.31
C GLU A 268 0.61 -5.54 20.36
N SER A 269 1.05 -5.55 21.63
CA SER A 269 0.32 -6.18 22.73
C SER A 269 -1.07 -5.56 22.99
N LEU A 270 -1.27 -4.33 22.53
CA LEU A 270 -2.54 -3.61 22.66
C LEU A 270 -3.49 -3.88 21.49
N VAL A 271 -3.00 -4.46 20.37
CA VAL A 271 -3.82 -4.68 19.17
C VAL A 271 -4.96 -5.65 19.48
N ARG A 272 -6.17 -5.16 19.32
CA ARG A 272 -7.41 -5.96 19.43
C ARG A 272 -8.57 -5.23 18.73
N PRO A 273 -9.59 -5.94 18.29
CA PRO A 273 -10.78 -5.30 17.78
C PRO A 273 -11.36 -4.28 18.78
N GLY A 274 -11.70 -3.09 18.25
CA GLY A 274 -12.30 -2.01 19.03
C GLY A 274 -11.31 -1.02 19.66
N ILE A 275 -9.98 -1.23 19.52
CA ILE A 275 -9.02 -0.23 19.97
C ILE A 275 -8.92 0.92 18.97
N PRO A 276 -8.88 2.20 19.41
CA PRO A 276 -8.49 3.30 18.55
C PRO A 276 -7.04 3.16 18.09
N LEU A 277 -6.76 3.27 16.79
CA LEU A 277 -5.39 3.17 16.27
C LEU A 277 -4.48 4.27 16.85
N ALA A 278 -5.05 5.42 17.18
CA ALA A 278 -4.33 6.50 17.86
C ALA A 278 -3.76 6.11 19.23
N ASP A 279 -4.36 5.15 19.91
CA ASP A 279 -3.86 4.67 21.21
C ASP A 279 -2.61 3.81 21.06
N LEU A 280 -2.48 3.10 19.92
CA LEU A 280 -1.27 2.34 19.61
C LEU A 280 -0.07 3.28 19.38
N ASP A 281 -0.24 4.32 18.55
CA ASP A 281 0.80 5.34 18.33
C ASP A 281 1.18 6.03 19.64
N ARG A 282 0.19 6.42 20.44
CA ARG A 282 0.42 7.08 21.71
C ARG A 282 1.25 6.20 22.66
N ALA A 283 0.93 4.91 22.75
CA ALA A 283 1.64 3.98 23.62
C ALA A 283 3.13 3.87 23.27
N ALA A 284 3.44 3.62 21.98
CA ALA A 284 4.82 3.54 21.52
C ALA A 284 5.57 4.87 21.68
N ARG A 285 4.93 5.97 21.30
CA ARG A 285 5.52 7.33 21.36
C ARG A 285 5.82 7.77 22.79
N GLU A 286 4.91 7.53 23.73
CA GLU A 286 5.14 7.84 25.14
C GLU A 286 6.24 6.96 25.75
N TYR A 287 6.33 5.69 25.35
CA TYR A 287 7.39 4.80 25.79
C TYR A 287 8.75 5.30 25.36
N ILE A 288 8.92 5.66 24.09
CA ILE A 288 10.16 6.24 23.54
C ILE A 288 10.48 7.59 24.22
N ALA A 289 9.47 8.43 24.46
CA ALA A 289 9.65 9.72 25.12
C ALA A 289 10.12 9.58 26.57
N LYS A 290 9.59 8.61 27.34
CA LYS A 290 10.05 8.29 28.70
C LYS A 290 11.51 7.80 28.71
N GLY A 291 11.97 7.13 27.64
CA GLY A 291 13.36 6.76 27.44
C GLY A 291 14.30 7.94 27.09
N GLY A 292 13.76 9.15 26.90
CA GLY A 292 14.52 10.35 26.59
C GLY A 292 14.72 10.61 25.08
N TYR A 293 14.08 9.81 24.20
CA TYR A 293 14.26 9.88 22.74
C TYR A 293 13.00 10.36 21.98
N GLY A 294 12.00 10.90 22.67
CA GLY A 294 10.76 11.38 22.06
C GLY A 294 10.92 12.28 20.83
N PRO A 295 11.80 13.31 20.83
CA PRO A 295 12.01 14.19 19.69
C PRO A 295 12.60 13.49 18.44
N PHE A 296 13.14 12.29 18.59
CA PHE A 296 13.78 11.51 17.54
C PHE A 296 12.88 10.44 16.90
N PHE A 297 11.64 10.31 17.39
CA PHE A 297 10.60 9.51 16.73
C PHE A 297 9.70 10.45 15.92
N THR A 298 10.02 10.63 14.65
CA THR A 298 9.56 11.76 13.82
C THR A 298 8.38 11.43 12.88
N HIS A 299 8.02 10.15 12.71
CA HIS A 299 6.93 9.74 11.83
C HIS A 299 5.77 9.07 12.59
N ARG A 300 4.68 8.73 11.92
CA ARG A 300 3.57 7.91 12.45
C ARG A 300 4.06 6.53 12.84
N LEU A 301 3.32 5.85 13.72
CA LEU A 301 3.68 4.51 14.16
C LEU A 301 3.54 3.45 13.06
N GLY A 302 2.66 3.67 12.07
CA GLY A 302 2.50 2.70 11.00
C GLY A 302 1.46 3.12 9.95
N HIS A 303 1.31 2.29 8.94
CA HIS A 303 0.41 2.49 7.80
C HIS A 303 -0.31 1.19 7.42
N PHE A 304 -1.43 1.32 6.70
CA PHE A 304 -2.11 0.18 6.11
C PHE A 304 -1.34 -0.32 4.88
N ILE A 305 -1.41 -1.61 4.65
CA ILE A 305 -0.71 -2.33 3.59
C ILE A 305 -1.62 -3.38 2.97
N GLY A 306 -1.34 -3.77 1.73
CA GLY A 306 -2.10 -4.79 1.02
C GLY A 306 -1.60 -5.00 -0.41
N LEU A 307 -2.36 -4.56 -1.40
CA LEU A 307 -1.93 -4.55 -2.82
C LEU A 307 -0.85 -3.48 -3.09
N LYS A 308 -0.78 -2.48 -2.22
CA LYS A 308 0.28 -1.47 -2.21
C LYS A 308 0.99 -1.51 -0.87
N GLU A 309 2.25 -1.08 -0.86
CA GLU A 309 3.02 -0.89 0.37
C GLU A 309 2.33 0.09 1.31
N HIS A 310 1.85 1.21 0.79
CA HIS A 310 1.03 2.16 1.52
C HIS A 310 -0.39 2.19 0.97
N GLU A 311 -1.35 1.75 1.77
CA GLU A 311 -2.79 1.89 1.52
C GLU A 311 -3.40 3.00 2.38
N GLU A 312 -4.66 3.34 2.12
CA GLU A 312 -5.38 4.36 2.89
C GLU A 312 -5.63 3.88 4.32
N GLY A 313 -5.25 4.71 5.27
CA GLY A 313 -5.29 4.45 6.70
C GLY A 313 -3.90 4.50 7.32
N GLU A 314 -3.87 4.95 8.58
CA GLU A 314 -2.62 5.10 9.31
C GLU A 314 -2.79 4.78 10.79
N VAL A 315 -1.69 4.36 11.42
CA VAL A 315 -1.55 4.24 12.86
C VAL A 315 -0.79 5.47 13.34
N SER A 316 -1.52 6.52 13.70
CA SER A 316 -0.97 7.81 14.13
C SER A 316 -1.77 8.40 15.27
N ALA A 317 -1.21 9.37 15.97
CA ALA A 317 -1.90 10.07 17.06
C ALA A 317 -3.21 10.78 16.62
N SER A 318 -3.34 11.11 15.34
CA SER A 318 -4.50 11.76 14.74
C SER A 318 -5.46 10.80 14.04
N SER A 319 -5.16 9.51 14.00
CA SER A 319 -6.00 8.53 13.32
C SER A 319 -7.39 8.44 13.94
N PRO A 320 -8.48 8.63 13.17
CA PRO A 320 -9.84 8.47 13.65
C PRO A 320 -10.29 6.99 13.63
N LEU A 321 -9.45 6.08 13.16
CA LEU A 321 -9.82 4.70 12.88
C LEU A 321 -9.81 3.86 14.16
N ILE A 322 -10.73 2.90 14.18
CA ILE A 322 -10.85 1.87 15.21
C ILE A 322 -10.53 0.52 14.57
N ALA A 323 -9.64 -0.24 15.19
CA ALA A 323 -9.22 -1.56 14.69
C ALA A 323 -10.42 -2.51 14.54
N LYS A 324 -10.47 -3.18 13.40
CA LYS A 324 -11.47 -4.21 13.08
C LYS A 324 -10.76 -5.49 12.66
N PRO A 325 -11.38 -6.67 12.86
CA PRO A 325 -10.86 -7.92 12.30
C PRO A 325 -10.64 -7.80 10.79
N GLY A 326 -9.50 -8.28 10.30
CA GLY A 326 -9.12 -8.20 8.89
C GLY A 326 -8.35 -6.94 8.49
N MET A 327 -8.24 -5.93 9.35
CA MET A 327 -7.30 -4.83 9.13
C MET A 327 -5.86 -5.31 9.31
N ILE A 328 -4.98 -4.94 8.38
CA ILE A 328 -3.54 -5.21 8.44
C ILE A 328 -2.80 -3.88 8.26
N PHE A 329 -1.89 -3.60 9.17
CA PHE A 329 -1.10 -2.38 9.21
C PHE A 329 0.27 -2.64 9.85
N SER A 330 1.26 -1.79 9.57
CA SER A 330 2.57 -1.86 10.21
C SER A 330 2.56 -1.27 11.61
N ILE A 331 3.49 -1.76 12.45
CA ILE A 331 3.91 -1.15 13.70
C ILE A 331 5.42 -1.01 13.62
N GLU A 332 5.91 0.22 13.41
CA GLU A 332 7.27 0.52 13.01
C GLU A 332 7.90 1.69 13.80
N PRO A 333 7.94 1.63 15.14
CA PRO A 333 8.58 2.71 15.88
C PRO A 333 10.05 2.86 15.47
N GLY A 334 10.54 4.10 15.43
CA GLY A 334 11.93 4.40 15.08
C GLY A 334 12.51 5.55 15.89
N VAL A 335 13.82 5.53 16.06
CA VAL A 335 14.62 6.60 16.69
C VAL A 335 15.79 6.92 15.77
N TYR A 336 15.86 8.17 15.32
CA TYR A 336 16.82 8.63 14.31
C TYR A 336 17.72 9.72 14.88
N LEU A 337 18.99 9.39 15.10
CA LEU A 337 19.99 10.30 15.68
C LEU A 337 20.88 10.83 14.55
N GLU A 338 20.52 11.98 14.00
CA GLU A 338 21.17 12.59 12.85
C GLU A 338 22.71 12.60 12.97
N GLY A 339 23.38 12.18 11.89
CA GLY A 339 24.84 12.07 11.82
C GLY A 339 25.45 10.95 12.65
N ARG A 340 24.63 10.11 13.28
CA ARG A 340 25.08 9.04 14.19
C ARG A 340 24.57 7.67 13.79
N PHE A 341 23.31 7.34 14.03
CA PHE A 341 22.64 6.09 13.65
C PHE A 341 21.13 6.23 13.80
N GLY A 342 20.41 5.31 13.17
CA GLY A 342 18.97 5.11 13.39
C GLY A 342 18.67 3.68 13.75
N VAL A 343 17.53 3.49 14.41
CA VAL A 343 16.94 2.19 14.70
C VAL A 343 15.46 2.24 14.36
N ARG A 344 15.01 1.34 13.50
CA ARG A 344 13.60 1.01 13.25
C ARG A 344 13.42 -0.51 13.36
N ILE A 345 12.34 -0.95 13.97
CA ILE A 345 11.91 -2.34 14.03
C ILE A 345 10.43 -2.33 13.70
N GLU A 346 10.06 -3.13 12.72
CA GLU A 346 8.74 -3.13 12.10
C GLU A 346 8.22 -4.54 11.91
N ASP A 347 6.94 -4.72 12.25
CA ASP A 347 6.16 -5.92 11.96
C ASP A 347 4.74 -5.54 11.48
N LEU A 348 4.07 -6.51 10.78
CA LEU A 348 2.70 -6.37 10.29
C LEU A 348 1.71 -7.07 11.19
#